data_c2da9de6002ff5ee5e69972e6de062b5
#
_entry.id   c2da9de6002ff5ee5e69972e6de062b5
#
_cell.length_a   1.000
_cell.length_b   1.000
_cell.length_c   1.000
_cell.angle_alpha   90.00
_cell.angle_beta   90.00
_cell.angle_gamma   90.00
#
_symmetry.space_group_name_H-M   'P 1'
#
loop_
_entity.id
_entity.type
_entity.pdbx_description
1 polymer ?
#
loop_
_entity_poly.entity_id
_entity_poly.type
_entity_poly.pdbx_seq_one_letter_code
_entity_poly.pdbx_strand_id
1 'polypeptide(L)'
;MKERLKIDFSKNGEGSILMTQVGNSLYLDKAIIDTLKIGDKVTLKDKDFEPLAELNFYKIETIDILMKKLIAIKNNIILNSAR
;
A
#
# COMPACT_ATOMS: atom_id res chain seq x y z
N MET A 1 -20.74 9.18 -13.82
CA MET A 1 -20.13 8.16 -12.93
C MET A 1 -18.70 8.59 -12.61
N LYS A 2 -18.36 8.58 -11.33
CA LYS A 2 -17.02 8.98 -10.91
C LYS A 2 -16.08 7.78 -10.92
N GLU A 3 -14.90 7.98 -11.48
CA GLU A 3 -13.87 6.96 -11.49
C GLU A 3 -13.16 6.89 -10.13
N ARG A 4 -12.71 5.70 -9.78
CA ARG A 4 -11.91 5.47 -8.57
C ARG A 4 -10.45 5.36 -8.96
N LEU A 5 -9.58 5.89 -8.11
CA LEU A 5 -8.15 5.63 -8.23
C LEU A 5 -7.90 4.17 -7.87
N LYS A 6 -7.29 3.42 -8.78
CA LYS A 6 -6.91 2.03 -8.52
C LYS A 6 -5.44 1.96 -8.15
N ILE A 7 -5.15 1.33 -7.02
CA ILE A 7 -3.79 1.07 -6.60
C ILE A 7 -3.67 -0.43 -6.36
N ASP A 8 -2.88 -1.09 -7.19
CA ASP A 8 -2.65 -2.53 -7.06
C ASP A 8 -1.33 -2.76 -6.32
N PHE A 9 -1.42 -3.42 -5.18
CA PHE A 9 -0.24 -3.70 -4.35
C PHE A 9 0.34 -5.07 -4.72
N SER A 10 1.56 -5.06 -5.23
CA SER A 10 2.38 -6.27 -5.42
C SER A 10 1.64 -7.41 -6.13
N LYS A 11 0.93 -7.08 -7.20
CA LYS A 11 0.07 -8.03 -7.92
C LYS A 11 0.79 -9.30 -8.35
N ASN A 12 2.05 -9.19 -8.76
CA ASN A 12 2.84 -10.32 -9.23
C ASN A 12 3.97 -10.69 -8.26
N GLY A 13 3.82 -10.34 -6.97
CA GLY A 13 4.86 -10.58 -5.98
C GLY A 13 5.97 -9.53 -5.97
N GLU A 14 5.82 -8.48 -6.74
CA GLU A 14 6.79 -7.39 -6.82
C GLU A 14 6.42 -6.26 -5.87
N GLY A 15 7.41 -5.67 -5.23
CA GLY A 15 7.23 -4.53 -4.34
C GLY A 15 7.24 -3.22 -5.10
N SER A 16 6.21 -2.97 -5.90
CA SER A 16 6.14 -1.77 -6.73
C SER A 16 5.56 -0.54 -6.02
N ILE A 17 4.95 -0.74 -4.87
CA ILE A 17 4.36 0.36 -4.08
C ILE A 17 5.12 0.49 -2.77
N LEU A 18 5.65 1.67 -2.53
CA LEU A 18 6.30 2.01 -1.27
C LEU A 18 5.27 2.63 -0.33
N MET A 19 5.22 2.13 0.90
CA MET A 19 4.37 2.69 1.95
C MET A 19 5.25 3.32 3.01
N THR A 20 5.09 4.61 3.24
CA THR A 20 5.88 5.35 4.23
C THR A 20 4.96 6.05 5.22
N GLN A 21 5.19 5.83 6.51
CA GLN A 21 4.44 6.50 7.56
C GLN A 21 5.23 7.70 8.06
N VAL A 22 4.56 8.85 8.12
CA VAL A 22 5.11 10.07 8.72
C VAL A 22 4.02 10.70 9.58
N GLY A 23 4.22 10.71 10.90
CA GLY A 23 3.20 11.22 11.82
C GLY A 23 1.89 10.44 11.68
N ASN A 24 0.81 11.14 11.39
CA ASN A 24 -0.52 10.55 11.22
C ASN A 24 -0.85 10.24 9.74
N SER A 25 0.15 10.25 8.89
CA SER A 25 -0.05 10.10 7.45
C SER A 25 0.63 8.85 6.91
N LEU A 26 0.01 8.25 5.92
CA LEU A 26 0.58 7.15 5.15
C LEU A 26 0.73 7.60 3.71
N TYR A 27 1.95 7.59 3.22
CA TYR A 27 2.27 7.95 1.84
C TYR A 27 2.43 6.70 1.00
N LEU A 28 1.76 6.69 -0.16
CA LEU A 28 1.88 5.62 -1.14
C LEU A 28 2.58 6.16 -2.38
N ASP A 29 3.70 5.56 -2.73
CA ASP A 29 4.49 5.96 -3.89
C ASP A 29 4.73 4.76 -4.79
N LYS A 30 4.63 4.99 -6.09
CA LYS A 30 4.88 3.94 -7.08
C LYS A 30 6.35 3.97 -7.48
N ALA A 31 7.00 2.81 -7.43
CA ALA A 31 8.37 2.67 -7.88
C ALA A 31 8.44 2.78 -9.41
N ILE A 32 9.39 3.59 -9.89
CA ILE A 32 9.65 3.70 -11.33
C ILE A 32 10.56 2.54 -11.78
N ILE A 33 11.26 1.93 -10.82
CA ILE A 33 12.20 0.82 -11.07
C ILE A 33 11.52 -0.51 -10.73
N ASP A 34 11.53 -1.44 -11.66
CA ASP A 34 10.85 -2.73 -11.54
C ASP A 34 11.65 -3.82 -10.81
N THR A 35 12.64 -3.44 -10.00
CA THR A 35 13.52 -4.41 -9.35
C THR A 35 13.24 -4.64 -7.86
N LEU A 36 12.23 -3.97 -7.31
CA LEU A 36 11.92 -4.10 -5.89
C LEU A 36 11.04 -5.30 -5.61
N LYS A 37 11.34 -6.00 -4.52
CA LYS A 37 10.53 -7.11 -4.02
C LYS A 37 9.84 -6.72 -2.72
N ILE A 38 8.76 -7.42 -2.38
CA ILE A 38 8.03 -7.20 -1.13
C ILE A 38 9.00 -7.35 0.05
N GLY A 39 8.99 -6.35 0.93
CA GLY A 39 9.83 -6.37 2.13
C GLY A 39 11.21 -5.76 1.95
N ASP A 40 11.59 -5.37 0.75
CA ASP A 40 12.88 -4.72 0.52
C ASP A 40 12.95 -3.38 1.25
N LYS A 41 14.07 -3.13 1.89
CA LYS A 41 14.36 -1.81 2.43
C LYS A 41 14.89 -0.93 1.31
N VAL A 42 14.27 0.23 1.16
CA VAL A 42 14.60 1.10 0.04
C VAL A 42 15.12 2.44 0.52
N THR A 43 16.32 2.79 0.06
CA THR A 43 16.89 4.13 0.19
C THR A 43 17.00 4.70 -1.21
N LEU A 44 15.87 5.07 -1.81
CA LEU A 44 15.85 5.62 -3.16
C LEU A 44 15.70 7.14 -3.12
N LYS A 45 16.21 7.78 -4.16
CA LYS A 45 16.05 9.21 -4.35
C LYS A 45 14.63 9.49 -4.81
N ASP A 46 14.13 10.70 -4.54
CA ASP A 46 12.75 11.08 -4.88
C ASP A 46 12.40 10.82 -6.34
N LYS A 47 13.37 10.92 -7.25
CA LYS A 47 13.16 10.68 -8.67
C LYS A 47 12.86 9.22 -9.02
N ASP A 48 13.10 8.29 -8.09
CA ASP A 48 12.85 6.87 -8.32
C ASP A 48 11.42 6.47 -7.99
N PHE A 49 10.64 7.38 -7.46
CA PHE A 49 9.24 7.15 -7.07
C PHE A 49 8.32 8.23 -7.59
N GLU A 50 7.10 7.83 -7.90
CA GLU A 50 6.04 8.71 -8.33
C GLU A 50 4.94 8.72 -7.27
N PRO A 51 4.58 9.88 -6.70
CA PRO A 51 3.55 9.93 -5.67
C PRO A 51 2.21 9.43 -6.19
N LEU A 52 1.55 8.55 -5.42
CA LEU A 52 0.23 8.05 -5.74
C LEU A 52 -0.86 8.61 -4.85
N ALA A 53 -0.66 8.54 -3.54
CA ALA A 53 -1.69 8.93 -2.59
C ALA A 53 -1.10 9.28 -1.24
N GLU A 54 -1.84 10.07 -0.50
CA GLU A 54 -1.55 10.41 0.88
C GLU A 54 -2.81 10.18 1.69
N LEU A 55 -2.71 9.33 2.72
CA LEU A 55 -3.82 9.02 3.61
C LEU A 55 -3.55 9.66 4.96
N ASN A 56 -4.46 10.51 5.41
CA ASN A 56 -4.31 11.22 6.67
C ASN A 56 -5.34 10.74 7.68
N PHE A 57 -4.88 10.41 8.89
CA PHE A 57 -5.72 9.86 9.94
C PHE A 57 -5.72 10.76 11.16
N TYR A 58 -6.89 11.09 11.65
CA TYR A 58 -7.05 12.02 12.78
C TYR A 58 -7.68 11.35 14.00
N LYS A 59 -8.26 10.18 13.85
CA LYS A 59 -8.94 9.46 14.93
C LYS A 59 -8.57 7.99 14.96
N ILE A 60 -8.40 7.45 16.16
CA ILE A 60 -8.07 6.05 16.38
C ILE A 60 -9.18 5.13 15.83
N GLU A 61 -10.43 5.52 15.97
CA GLU A 61 -11.58 4.72 15.52
C GLU A 61 -11.53 4.46 14.01
N THR A 62 -11.08 5.44 13.23
CA THR A 62 -10.94 5.30 11.78
C THR A 62 -9.86 4.26 11.44
N ILE A 63 -8.76 4.28 12.20
CA ILE A 63 -7.67 3.31 12.01
C ILE A 63 -8.17 1.91 12.36
N ASP A 64 -8.92 1.77 13.43
CA ASP A 64 -9.45 0.46 13.84
C ASP A 64 -10.39 -0.13 12.77
N ILE A 65 -11.21 0.71 12.17
CA ILE A 65 -12.08 0.29 11.07
C ILE A 65 -11.25 -0.18 9.87
N LEU A 66 -10.24 0.60 9.49
CA LEU A 66 -9.35 0.25 8.38
C LEU A 66 -8.63 -1.07 8.65
N MET A 67 -8.12 -1.26 9.86
CA MET A 67 -7.43 -2.50 10.24
C MET A 67 -8.35 -3.71 10.12
N LYS A 68 -9.61 -3.60 10.55
CA LYS A 68 -10.58 -4.68 10.41
C LYS A 68 -10.83 -5.04 8.95
N LYS A 69 -10.93 -4.03 8.08
CA LYS A 69 -11.13 -4.26 6.64
C LYS A 69 -9.90 -4.92 6.01
N LEU A 70 -8.71 -4.48 6.40
CA LEU A 70 -7.46 -5.08 5.90
C LEU A 70 -7.30 -6.53 6.36
N ILE A 71 -7.67 -6.84 7.60
CA ILE A 71 -7.64 -8.21 8.11
C ILE A 71 -8.63 -9.09 7.32
N ALA A 72 -9.81 -8.57 7.00
CA ALA A 72 -10.79 -9.31 6.20
C ALA A 72 -10.25 -9.61 4.80
N ILE A 73 -9.56 -8.65 4.18
CA ILE A 73 -8.92 -8.85 2.88
C ILE A 73 -7.82 -9.91 2.99
N LYS A 74 -6.98 -9.82 4.01
CA LYS A 74 -5.91 -10.79 4.26
C LYS A 74 -6.48 -12.21 4.38
N ASN A 75 -7.55 -12.37 5.15
CA ASN A 75 -8.20 -13.66 5.32
C ASN A 75 -8.77 -14.20 4.01
N ASN A 76 -9.32 -13.30 3.19
CA ASN A 76 -9.82 -13.67 1.88
C ASN A 76 -8.71 -14.21 0.96
N ILE A 77 -7.55 -13.55 0.99
CA ILE A 77 -6.38 -13.98 0.20
C ILE A 77 -5.92 -15.37 0.69
N ILE A 78 -5.84 -15.57 2.00
CA ILE A 78 -5.44 -16.85 2.59
C ILE A 78 -6.40 -17.97 2.16
N LEU A 79 -7.70 -17.73 2.23
CA LEU A 79 -8.71 -18.72 1.83
C LEU A 79 -8.57 -19.11 0.35
N ASN A 80 -8.35 -18.14 -0.52
CA ASN A 80 -8.22 -18.39 -1.95
C ASN A 80 -6.90 -19.09 -2.28
N SER A 81 -5.85 -18.85 -1.50
CA SER A 81 -4.55 -19.48 -1.71
C SER A 81 -4.48 -20.93 -1.20
N ALA A 82 -5.39 -21.29 -0.29
CA ALA A 82 -5.43 -22.63 0.31
C ALA A 82 -6.14 -23.67 -0.57
N ARG A 83 -6.67 -23.27 -1.69
CA ARG A 83 -7.36 -24.16 -2.61
C ARG A 83 -6.44 -24.76 -3.65
#